data_9984dc9c765b3a8858d18f8195c4f466
#
_entry.id   9984dc9c765b3a8858d18f8195c4f466
#
_cell.length_a   1.000
_cell.length_b   1.000
_cell.length_c   1.000
_cell.angle_alpha   90.00
_cell.angle_beta   90.00
_cell.angle_gamma   90.00
#
_symmetry.space_group_name_H-M   'P 1'
#
loop_
_entity.id
_entity.type
_entity.pdbx_description
1 polymer ?
#
loop_
_entity_poly.entity_id
_entity_poly.type
_entity_poly.pdbx_seq_one_letter_code
_entity_poly.pdbx_strand_id
1 'polypeptide(L)'
;IPNLRVMRPADAIETAECWQLALESRHAPSVIALTRQNLPTVRGAGDENLCARGAYILAGEASAGVRLIATGSEVQLALAARDMLVKDGIAAAVVSMPSWELFSAQDDSYRNTVLGGDGTVRVACEAAIGFGWERWLGSRGAFVGMKGFGASGKASDLYKHFGITAEAIAAEARRLAN
;
A
#
# COMPACT_ATOMS: atom_id res chain seq x y z
N ILE A 1 -4.97 18.17 4.91
CA ILE A 1 -4.54 19.28 5.78
C ILE A 1 -3.10 19.61 5.40
N PRO A 2 -2.79 20.86 5.03
CA PRO A 2 -1.41 21.25 4.70
C PRO A 2 -0.45 20.97 5.88
N ASN A 3 0.77 20.56 5.54
CA ASN A 3 1.83 20.26 6.51
C ASN A 3 1.52 19.17 7.55
N LEU A 4 0.50 18.34 7.32
CA LEU A 4 0.21 17.18 8.15
C LEU A 4 0.79 15.92 7.50
N ARG A 5 1.53 15.12 8.26
CA ARG A 5 1.98 13.79 7.84
C ARG A 5 0.99 12.74 8.34
N VAL A 6 0.41 11.98 7.43
CA VAL A 6 -0.45 10.85 7.78
C VAL A 6 0.32 9.56 7.53
N MET A 7 0.41 8.72 8.54
CA MET A 7 1.12 7.44 8.46
C MET A 7 0.18 6.29 8.81
N ARG A 8 0.18 5.25 7.99
CA ARG A 8 -0.67 4.06 8.10
C ARG A 8 0.20 2.81 8.02
N PRO A 9 0.85 2.42 9.12
CA PRO A 9 1.76 1.29 9.14
C PRO A 9 1.03 -0.05 8.95
N ALA A 10 1.69 -0.98 8.26
CA ALA A 10 1.17 -2.30 7.94
C ALA A 10 1.37 -3.33 9.07
N ASP A 11 2.37 -3.14 9.90
CA ASP A 11 2.74 -4.07 10.98
C ASP A 11 3.45 -3.39 12.15
N ALA A 12 3.97 -4.17 13.08
CA ALA A 12 4.68 -3.67 14.25
C ALA A 12 6.00 -2.97 13.88
N ILE A 13 6.71 -3.43 12.84
CA ILE A 13 7.97 -2.84 12.39
C ILE A 13 7.71 -1.45 11.79
N GLU A 14 6.79 -1.37 10.83
CA GLU A 14 6.39 -0.07 10.26
C GLU A 14 5.81 0.87 11.35
N THR A 15 5.11 0.33 12.35
CA THR A 15 4.60 1.14 13.47
C THR A 15 5.76 1.78 14.24
N ALA A 16 6.80 1.03 14.57
CA ALA A 16 7.98 1.56 15.26
C ALA A 16 8.70 2.62 14.41
N GLU A 17 8.86 2.36 13.11
CA GLU A 17 9.45 3.30 12.17
C GLU A 17 8.65 4.60 12.03
N CYS A 18 7.31 4.50 11.93
CA CYS A 18 6.42 5.66 11.89
C CYS A 18 6.50 6.49 13.19
N TRP A 19 6.58 5.83 14.34
CA TRP A 19 6.79 6.52 15.62
C TRP A 19 8.11 7.26 15.66
N GLN A 20 9.19 6.65 15.20
CA GLN A 20 10.51 7.31 15.10
C GLN A 20 10.38 8.59 14.24
N LEU A 21 9.80 8.49 13.05
CA LEU A 21 9.61 9.63 12.15
C LEU A 21 8.75 10.74 12.74
N ALA A 22 7.70 10.37 13.50
CA ALA A 22 6.83 11.34 14.16
C ALA A 22 7.56 12.10 15.28
N LEU A 23 8.37 11.41 16.10
CA LEU A 23 9.14 12.00 17.18
C LEU A 23 10.29 12.89 16.67
N GLU A 24 10.93 12.51 15.57
CA GLU A 24 11.99 13.29 14.92
C GLU A 24 11.46 14.52 14.16
N SER A 25 10.17 14.54 13.83
CA SER A 25 9.55 15.62 13.06
C SER A 25 9.45 16.91 13.89
N ARG A 26 10.24 17.92 13.53
CA ARG A 26 10.29 19.23 14.21
C ARG A 26 9.36 20.28 13.58
N HIS A 27 8.92 20.07 12.33
CA HIS A 27 8.27 21.10 11.53
C HIS A 27 6.90 20.70 10.98
N ALA A 28 6.46 19.46 11.22
CA ALA A 28 5.18 18.95 10.77
C ALA A 28 4.55 18.05 11.84
N PRO A 29 3.26 18.25 12.16
CA PRO A 29 2.53 17.31 13.01
C PRO A 29 2.34 15.98 12.27
N SER A 30 2.18 14.90 13.02
CA SER A 30 1.98 13.56 12.49
C SER A 30 0.71 12.92 13.05
N VAL A 31 -0.01 12.20 12.20
CA VAL A 31 -1.09 11.30 12.59
C VAL A 31 -0.66 9.87 12.23
N ILE A 32 -0.71 8.97 13.19
CA ILE A 32 -0.49 7.54 12.97
C ILE A 32 -1.84 6.84 13.11
N ALA A 33 -2.38 6.36 11.99
CA ALA A 33 -3.65 5.64 11.95
C ALA A 33 -3.40 4.14 12.07
N LEU A 34 -3.74 3.57 13.21
CA LEU A 34 -3.56 2.15 13.52
C LEU A 34 -4.87 1.37 13.37
N THR A 35 -4.77 0.13 12.92
CA THR A 35 -5.89 -0.80 12.94
C THR A 35 -6.10 -1.38 14.33
N ARG A 36 -7.31 -1.87 14.61
CA ARG A 36 -7.62 -2.67 15.81
C ARG A 36 -7.49 -4.17 15.56
N GLN A 37 -7.06 -4.57 14.37
CA GLN A 37 -6.83 -5.96 13.99
C GLN A 37 -5.45 -6.43 14.46
N ASN A 38 -5.31 -7.71 14.74
CA ASN A 38 -4.00 -8.35 14.85
C ASN A 38 -3.45 -8.56 13.45
N LEU A 39 -2.33 -7.91 13.13
CA LEU A 39 -1.68 -8.01 11.84
C LEU A 39 -0.42 -8.87 11.94
N PRO A 40 -0.14 -9.69 10.92
CA PRO A 40 1.14 -10.40 10.85
C PRO A 40 2.27 -9.40 10.61
N THR A 41 3.46 -9.71 11.12
CA THR A 41 4.69 -9.03 10.71
C THR A 41 4.99 -9.43 9.27
N VAL A 42 5.08 -8.47 8.37
CA VAL A 42 5.23 -8.72 6.92
C VAL A 42 6.67 -8.61 6.44
N ARG A 43 7.57 -8.08 7.26
CA ARG A 43 9.01 -8.05 7.01
C ARG A 43 9.81 -8.10 8.31
N GLY A 44 11.09 -8.48 8.22
CA GLY A 44 12.02 -8.38 9.35
C GLY A 44 12.40 -6.93 9.66
N ALA A 45 12.86 -6.69 10.88
CA ALA A 45 13.52 -5.45 11.23
C ALA A 45 14.86 -5.33 10.46
N GLY A 46 15.22 -4.13 10.05
CA GLY A 46 16.47 -3.78 9.41
C GLY A 46 17.06 -2.52 10.05
N ASP A 47 18.26 -2.14 9.61
CA ASP A 47 18.94 -0.94 10.11
C ASP A 47 18.37 0.34 9.50
N GLU A 48 17.69 0.27 8.36
CA GLU A 48 17.09 1.40 7.65
C GLU A 48 15.61 1.53 7.97
N ASN A 49 15.17 2.75 8.29
CA ASN A 49 13.76 3.09 8.40
C ASN A 49 13.14 3.26 7.00
N LEU A 50 12.52 2.22 6.49
CA LEU A 50 11.93 2.24 5.13
C LEU A 50 10.69 3.13 5.04
N CYS A 51 9.97 3.34 6.13
CA CYS A 51 8.84 4.26 6.18
C CYS A 51 9.25 5.73 5.94
N ALA A 52 10.53 6.07 6.14
CA ALA A 52 11.06 7.41 5.87
C ALA A 52 10.92 7.81 4.39
N ARG A 53 10.87 6.85 3.48
CA ARG A 53 10.64 7.07 2.05
C ARG A 53 9.15 7.23 1.69
N GLY A 54 8.24 6.95 2.63
CA GLY A 54 6.78 7.05 2.45
C GLY A 54 6.14 5.90 1.68
N ALA A 55 6.88 5.27 0.76
CA ALA A 55 6.53 4.01 0.10
C ALA A 55 7.80 3.29 -0.33
N TYR A 56 7.74 1.96 -0.38
CA TYR A 56 8.87 1.13 -0.80
C TYR A 56 8.38 -0.23 -1.33
N ILE A 57 9.20 -0.91 -2.12
CA ILE A 57 8.91 -2.27 -2.58
C ILE A 57 9.14 -3.23 -1.41
N LEU A 58 8.05 -3.81 -0.90
CA LEU A 58 8.06 -4.76 0.22
C LEU A 58 8.41 -6.18 -0.25
N ALA A 59 7.93 -6.57 -1.43
CA ALA A 59 8.15 -7.91 -1.99
C ALA A 59 8.13 -7.89 -3.52
N GLY A 60 8.89 -8.77 -4.14
CA GLY A 60 9.04 -8.85 -5.60
C GLY A 60 10.13 -7.91 -6.13
N GLU A 61 10.27 -7.90 -7.45
CA GLU A 61 11.34 -7.18 -8.14
C GLU A 61 10.87 -5.83 -8.69
N ALA A 62 11.77 -4.84 -8.69
CA ALA A 62 11.51 -3.54 -9.29
C ALA A 62 11.23 -3.60 -10.82
N SER A 63 11.63 -4.67 -11.49
CA SER A 63 11.36 -4.93 -12.91
C SER A 63 9.98 -5.54 -13.18
N ALA A 64 9.22 -5.96 -12.16
CA ALA A 64 7.90 -6.58 -12.34
C ALA A 64 6.94 -5.63 -13.09
N GLY A 65 6.15 -6.17 -14.00
CA GLY A 65 5.16 -5.41 -14.80
C GLY A 65 3.90 -5.00 -14.03
N VAL A 66 3.72 -5.53 -12.82
CA VAL A 66 2.55 -5.25 -11.95
C VAL A 66 3.02 -4.72 -10.60
N ARG A 67 2.38 -3.66 -10.13
CA ARG A 67 2.50 -3.14 -8.75
C ARG A 67 1.18 -3.29 -8.02
N LEU A 68 1.23 -3.97 -6.88
CA LEU A 68 0.14 -4.03 -5.92
C LEU A 68 0.49 -3.06 -4.79
N ILE A 69 -0.25 -1.97 -4.68
CA ILE A 69 0.05 -0.88 -3.75
C ILE A 69 -0.97 -0.93 -2.61
N ALA A 70 -0.51 -0.98 -1.38
CA ALA A 70 -1.41 -0.99 -0.24
C ALA A 70 -0.84 -0.21 0.94
N THR A 71 -1.69 0.11 1.90
CA THR A 71 -1.33 0.80 3.13
C THR A 71 -2.01 0.12 4.32
N GLY A 72 -1.39 0.20 5.49
CA GLY A 72 -1.99 -0.33 6.72
C GLY A 72 -2.34 -1.82 6.61
N SER A 73 -3.50 -2.17 7.13
CA SER A 73 -3.98 -3.57 7.21
C SER A 73 -4.16 -4.26 5.86
N GLU A 74 -4.24 -3.53 4.76
CA GLU A 74 -4.47 -4.09 3.43
C GLU A 74 -3.18 -4.60 2.76
N VAL A 75 -2.00 -4.28 3.30
CA VAL A 75 -0.71 -4.77 2.77
C VAL A 75 -0.64 -6.30 2.78
N GLN A 76 -1.17 -6.98 3.80
CA GLN A 76 -1.25 -8.44 3.81
C GLN A 76 -2.11 -9.00 2.68
N LEU A 77 -3.17 -8.28 2.26
CA LEU A 77 -4.01 -8.69 1.13
C LEU A 77 -3.26 -8.54 -0.19
N ALA A 78 -2.46 -7.50 -0.34
CA ALA A 78 -1.60 -7.31 -1.51
C ALA A 78 -0.52 -8.39 -1.61
N LEU A 79 0.07 -8.83 -0.49
CA LEU A 79 1.01 -9.95 -0.45
C LEU A 79 0.35 -11.25 -0.89
N ALA A 80 -0.84 -11.57 -0.36
CA ALA A 80 -1.60 -12.75 -0.77
C ALA A 80 -2.01 -12.69 -2.26
N ALA A 81 -2.41 -11.53 -2.77
CA ALA A 81 -2.72 -11.33 -4.18
C ALA A 81 -1.50 -11.53 -5.08
N ARG A 82 -0.32 -11.04 -4.65
CA ARG A 82 0.95 -11.30 -5.35
C ARG A 82 1.24 -12.78 -5.47
N ASP A 83 1.06 -13.55 -4.40
CA ASP A 83 1.30 -15.01 -4.43
C ASP A 83 0.36 -15.72 -5.40
N MET A 84 -0.87 -15.23 -5.57
CA MET A 84 -1.80 -15.73 -6.59
C MET A 84 -1.29 -15.43 -8.00
N LEU A 85 -0.87 -14.17 -8.26
CA LEU A 85 -0.38 -13.75 -9.58
C LEU A 85 0.90 -14.50 -9.97
N VAL A 86 1.82 -14.70 -9.03
CA VAL A 86 3.06 -15.44 -9.28
C VAL A 86 2.78 -16.91 -9.65
N LYS A 87 1.80 -17.56 -9.03
CA LYS A 87 1.35 -18.91 -9.41
C LYS A 87 0.81 -18.96 -10.84
N ASP A 88 0.23 -17.87 -11.31
CA ASP A 88 -0.27 -17.74 -12.69
C ASP A 88 0.83 -17.29 -13.70
N GLY A 89 2.08 -17.17 -13.25
CA GLY A 89 3.21 -16.74 -14.09
C GLY A 89 3.28 -15.21 -14.30
N ILE A 90 2.49 -14.43 -13.56
CA ILE A 90 2.49 -12.95 -13.66
C ILE A 90 3.45 -12.39 -12.61
N ALA A 91 4.53 -11.74 -13.08
CA ALA A 91 5.49 -11.08 -12.20
C ALA A 91 4.85 -9.82 -11.58
N ALA A 92 4.73 -9.81 -10.24
CA ALA A 92 4.16 -8.72 -9.47
C ALA A 92 5.04 -8.33 -8.28
N ALA A 93 5.09 -7.04 -7.97
CA ALA A 93 5.71 -6.53 -6.76
C ALA A 93 4.67 -5.85 -5.86
N VAL A 94 4.85 -6.01 -4.54
CA VAL A 94 4.03 -5.34 -3.53
C VAL A 94 4.75 -4.09 -3.06
N VAL A 95 4.04 -2.98 -3.03
CA VAL A 95 4.47 -1.71 -2.48
C VAL A 95 3.70 -1.45 -1.20
N SER A 96 4.41 -1.35 -0.07
CA SER A 96 3.86 -0.74 1.13
C SER A 96 3.98 0.77 1.02
N MET A 97 2.88 1.48 1.24
CA MET A 97 2.80 2.94 1.12
C MET A 97 2.27 3.56 2.43
N PRO A 98 3.07 3.57 3.50
CA PRO A 98 2.64 4.08 4.79
C PRO A 98 2.37 5.58 4.81
N SER A 99 2.99 6.41 3.95
CA SER A 99 2.74 7.87 3.93
C SER A 99 2.86 8.49 2.56
N TRP A 100 1.77 9.08 2.09
CA TRP A 100 1.72 9.79 0.80
C TRP A 100 2.58 11.06 0.81
N GLU A 101 2.61 11.78 1.93
CA GLU A 101 3.35 13.03 2.06
C GLU A 101 4.86 12.79 1.94
N LEU A 102 5.36 11.78 2.65
CA LEU A 102 6.77 11.40 2.59
C LEU A 102 7.16 10.85 1.21
N PHE A 103 6.27 10.08 0.57
CA PHE A 103 6.52 9.55 -0.76
C PHE A 103 6.48 10.65 -1.83
N SER A 104 5.55 11.62 -1.72
CA SER A 104 5.49 12.78 -2.62
C SER A 104 6.75 13.64 -2.58
N ALA A 105 7.45 13.65 -1.43
CA ALA A 105 8.68 14.40 -1.25
C ALA A 105 9.92 13.72 -1.84
N GLN A 106 9.81 12.47 -2.29
CA GLN A 106 10.91 11.75 -2.95
C GLN A 106 11.13 12.29 -4.37
N ASP A 107 12.32 12.11 -4.89
CA ASP A 107 12.64 12.42 -6.28
C ASP A 107 11.91 11.51 -7.28
N ASP A 108 11.81 11.95 -8.52
CA ASP A 108 11.12 11.22 -9.58
C ASP A 108 11.74 9.85 -9.87
N SER A 109 13.06 9.72 -9.75
CA SER A 109 13.78 8.47 -9.96
C SER A 109 13.35 7.40 -8.95
N TYR A 110 13.32 7.78 -7.68
CA TYR A 110 12.85 6.88 -6.62
C TYR A 110 11.37 6.51 -6.79
N ARG A 111 10.50 7.52 -7.03
CA ARG A 111 9.08 7.26 -7.26
C ARG A 111 8.85 6.31 -8.44
N ASN A 112 9.57 6.50 -9.54
CA ASN A 112 9.50 5.63 -10.71
C ASN A 112 10.03 4.22 -10.43
N THR A 113 11.07 4.09 -9.62
CA THR A 113 11.55 2.77 -9.19
C THR A 113 10.48 2.01 -8.40
N VAL A 114 9.83 2.68 -7.47
CA VAL A 114 8.80 2.06 -6.60
C VAL A 114 7.52 1.77 -7.39
N LEU A 115 7.01 2.74 -8.16
CA LEU A 115 5.74 2.59 -8.87
C LEU A 115 5.87 1.92 -10.25
N GLY A 116 7.08 1.82 -10.78
CA GLY A 116 7.32 1.42 -12.17
C GLY A 116 7.04 2.57 -13.16
N GLY A 117 7.42 2.38 -14.42
CA GLY A 117 7.19 3.34 -15.51
C GLY A 117 5.73 3.38 -16.00
N ASP A 118 5.46 4.16 -17.04
CA ASP A 118 4.11 4.42 -17.58
C ASP A 118 3.36 3.17 -18.05
N GLY A 119 4.07 2.12 -18.47
CA GLY A 119 3.46 0.85 -18.89
C GLY A 119 3.09 -0.10 -17.74
N THR A 120 3.50 0.22 -16.50
CA THR A 120 3.28 -0.66 -15.35
C THR A 120 1.82 -0.67 -14.93
N VAL A 121 1.25 -1.85 -14.78
CA VAL A 121 -0.08 -2.04 -14.18
C VAL A 121 0.01 -1.76 -12.68
N ARG A 122 -0.87 -0.89 -12.17
CA ARG A 122 -0.90 -0.53 -10.75
C ARG A 122 -2.28 -0.78 -10.16
N VAL A 123 -2.35 -1.63 -9.16
CA VAL A 123 -3.60 -1.89 -8.42
C VAL A 123 -3.38 -1.45 -6.99
N ALA A 124 -4.12 -0.44 -6.56
CA ALA A 124 -4.09 0.00 -5.16
C ALA A 124 -5.24 -0.61 -4.37
N CYS A 125 -5.01 -0.84 -3.08
CA CYS A 125 -5.98 -1.39 -2.15
C CYS A 125 -5.95 -0.65 -0.82
N GLU A 126 -7.13 -0.19 -0.39
CA GLU A 126 -7.33 0.43 0.92
C GLU A 126 -8.79 0.29 1.36
N ALA A 127 -9.04 0.06 2.65
CA ALA A 127 -10.38 0.10 3.24
C ALA A 127 -10.90 1.55 3.40
N ALA A 128 -10.78 2.32 2.32
CA ALA A 128 -11.22 3.71 2.16
C ALA A 128 -11.77 3.91 0.74
N ILE A 129 -12.32 5.10 0.47
CA ILE A 129 -12.69 5.48 -0.91
C ILE A 129 -11.43 5.78 -1.73
N GLY A 130 -11.53 5.62 -3.06
CA GLY A 130 -10.39 5.80 -3.97
C GLY A 130 -9.91 7.25 -4.17
N PHE A 131 -10.51 8.21 -3.45
CA PHE A 131 -10.17 9.64 -3.58
C PHE A 131 -8.70 9.91 -3.26
N GLY A 132 -7.97 10.47 -4.23
CA GLY A 132 -6.54 10.79 -4.14
C GLY A 132 -5.62 9.65 -4.59
N TRP A 133 -6.11 8.41 -4.73
CA TRP A 133 -5.31 7.29 -5.24
C TRP A 133 -4.96 7.42 -6.72
N GLU A 134 -5.75 8.17 -7.51
CA GLU A 134 -5.52 8.43 -8.93
C GLU A 134 -4.12 8.99 -9.22
N ARG A 135 -3.53 9.73 -8.27
CA ARG A 135 -2.16 10.27 -8.40
C ARG A 135 -1.07 9.19 -8.48
N TRP A 136 -1.36 7.99 -7.94
CA TRP A 136 -0.40 6.89 -7.87
C TRP A 136 -0.66 5.78 -8.89
N LEU A 137 -1.89 5.71 -9.40
CA LEU A 137 -2.35 4.61 -10.24
C LEU A 137 -1.88 4.70 -11.70
N GLY A 138 -1.67 5.91 -12.23
CA GLY A 138 -1.31 6.12 -13.63
C GLY A 138 -2.45 5.72 -14.59
N SER A 139 -2.12 5.57 -15.87
CA SER A 139 -3.10 5.30 -16.93
C SER A 139 -3.62 3.84 -16.96
N ARG A 140 -2.84 2.91 -16.41
CA ARG A 140 -3.19 1.47 -16.34
C ARG A 140 -3.40 1.06 -14.88
N GLY A 141 -4.22 1.81 -14.18
CA GLY A 141 -4.48 1.61 -12.76
C GLY A 141 -5.88 1.19 -12.42
N ALA A 142 -6.05 0.50 -11.28
CA ALA A 142 -7.32 0.20 -10.64
C ALA A 142 -7.23 0.36 -9.14
N PHE A 143 -8.37 0.58 -8.51
CA PHE A 143 -8.50 0.71 -7.06
C PHE A 143 -9.49 -0.30 -6.51
N VAL A 144 -9.07 -1.07 -5.51
CA VAL A 144 -9.92 -2.00 -4.75
C VAL A 144 -10.17 -1.40 -3.37
N GLY A 145 -11.38 -0.97 -3.11
CA GLY A 145 -11.72 -0.29 -1.86
C GLY A 145 -13.20 0.00 -1.71
N MET A 146 -13.53 0.92 -0.83
CA MET A 146 -14.90 1.30 -0.50
C MET A 146 -15.57 2.10 -1.61
N LYS A 147 -16.87 1.88 -1.80
CA LYS A 147 -17.74 2.64 -2.73
C LYS A 147 -18.81 3.46 -2.02
N GLY A 148 -18.80 3.47 -0.71
CA GLY A 148 -19.78 4.13 0.13
C GLY A 148 -19.44 4.03 1.61
N PHE A 149 -20.45 4.15 2.46
CA PHE A 149 -20.26 4.05 3.90
C PHE A 149 -19.84 2.65 4.34
N GLY A 150 -19.06 2.60 5.43
CA GLY A 150 -18.69 1.37 6.10
C GLY A 150 -19.84 0.74 6.88
N ALA A 151 -19.55 -0.39 7.51
CA ALA A 151 -20.46 -1.10 8.40
C ALA A 151 -19.73 -1.54 9.68
N SER A 152 -20.50 -1.92 10.70
CA SER A 152 -19.96 -2.50 11.94
C SER A 152 -19.98 -4.02 11.86
N GLY A 153 -18.86 -4.67 12.17
CA GLY A 153 -18.74 -6.12 12.13
C GLY A 153 -17.30 -6.57 12.31
N LYS A 154 -17.07 -7.88 12.20
CA LYS A 154 -15.72 -8.44 12.20
C LYS A 154 -15.01 -8.03 10.91
N ALA A 155 -13.74 -7.65 11.01
CA ALA A 155 -12.96 -7.20 9.86
C ALA A 155 -12.98 -8.19 8.69
N SER A 156 -12.82 -9.50 8.96
CA SER A 156 -12.86 -10.56 7.94
C SER A 156 -14.18 -10.60 7.16
N ASP A 157 -15.30 -10.34 7.83
CA ASP A 157 -16.63 -10.37 7.22
C ASP A 157 -16.85 -9.08 6.41
N LEU A 158 -16.40 -7.93 6.95
CA LEU A 158 -16.49 -6.64 6.27
C LEU A 158 -15.62 -6.59 5.01
N TYR A 159 -14.40 -7.12 5.06
CA TYR A 159 -13.55 -7.22 3.87
C TYR A 159 -14.22 -8.00 2.75
N LYS A 160 -14.80 -9.17 3.06
CA LYS A 160 -15.56 -9.97 2.09
C LYS A 160 -16.79 -9.22 1.58
N HIS A 161 -17.56 -8.60 2.48
CA HIS A 161 -18.77 -7.86 2.14
C HIS A 161 -18.49 -6.71 1.15
N PHE A 162 -17.41 -5.97 1.37
CA PHE A 162 -17.02 -4.84 0.53
C PHE A 162 -16.15 -5.24 -0.67
N GLY A 163 -15.81 -6.52 -0.82
CA GLY A 163 -14.97 -7.00 -1.91
C GLY A 163 -13.51 -6.53 -1.83
N ILE A 164 -13.03 -6.20 -0.64
CA ILE A 164 -11.63 -5.80 -0.40
C ILE A 164 -10.86 -7.06 -0.04
N THR A 165 -10.50 -7.85 -1.06
CA THR A 165 -9.88 -9.16 -0.88
C THR A 165 -8.68 -9.37 -1.80
N ALA A 166 -7.83 -10.34 -1.46
CA ALA A 166 -6.68 -10.70 -2.30
C ALA A 166 -7.12 -11.14 -3.70
N GLU A 167 -8.26 -11.85 -3.79
CA GLU A 167 -8.83 -12.31 -5.06
C GLU A 167 -9.26 -11.13 -5.94
N ALA A 168 -9.89 -10.10 -5.35
CA ALA A 168 -10.30 -8.91 -6.07
C ALA A 168 -9.09 -8.12 -6.59
N ILE A 169 -8.05 -7.95 -5.77
CA ILE A 169 -6.78 -7.31 -6.17
C ILE A 169 -6.15 -8.08 -7.33
N ALA A 170 -6.03 -9.41 -7.20
CA ALA A 170 -5.45 -10.24 -8.24
C ALA A 170 -6.29 -10.25 -9.53
N ALA A 171 -7.62 -10.22 -9.43
CA ALA A 171 -8.52 -10.16 -10.58
C ALA A 171 -8.34 -8.85 -11.37
N GLU A 172 -8.27 -7.70 -10.69
CA GLU A 172 -8.00 -6.41 -11.33
C GLU A 172 -6.62 -6.37 -12.00
N ALA A 173 -5.60 -6.92 -11.34
CA ALA A 173 -4.25 -7.01 -11.92
C ALA A 173 -4.24 -7.86 -13.20
N ARG A 174 -4.88 -9.04 -13.20
CA ARG A 174 -5.01 -9.89 -14.40
C ARG A 174 -5.75 -9.18 -15.53
N ARG A 175 -6.87 -8.52 -15.21
CA ARG A 175 -7.67 -7.76 -16.20
C ARG A 175 -6.85 -6.67 -16.90
N LEU A 176 -5.94 -6.01 -16.16
CA LEU A 176 -5.13 -4.93 -16.70
C LEU A 176 -3.82 -5.44 -17.37
N ALA A 177 -3.32 -6.61 -16.99
CA ALA A 177 -2.09 -7.19 -17.55
C ALA A 177 -2.31 -7.81 -18.94
N ASN A 178 -3.54 -8.24 -19.25
CA ASN A 178 -3.96 -8.74 -20.56
C ASN A 178 -4.39 -7.58 -21.48
#